data_61e3ed0fb565779e9d5e3d4503ba9cd8
#
_entry.id   61e3ed0fb565779e9d5e3d4503ba9cd8
#
_cell.length_a   1.000
_cell.length_b   1.000
_cell.length_c   1.000
_cell.angle_alpha   90.00
_cell.angle_beta   90.00
_cell.angle_gamma   90.00
#
_symmetry.space_group_name_H-M   'P 1'
#
loop_
_entity.id
_entity.type
_entity.pdbx_description
1 polymer ?
#
loop_
_entity_poly.entity_id
_entity_poly.type
_entity_poly.pdbx_seq_one_letter_code
_entity_poly.pdbx_strand_id
1 'polypeptide(L)'
;INSHGVDLSAMWNSNIADWSYFIGGTFSYSTNELIANGEVDQPYEWLKNQGRPLGENRGYIAKGFFNSWEEIAASPVQTFSDVQPGDVRYEDINKDGQIDVNDMVPIGYGDIPRIMYGINLGVGYKGFSITALFQGAAKVSHQIFGHCDESFHR
;
A
#
# COMPACT_ATOMS: atom_id res chain seq x y z
N ILE A 1 17.58 10.34 5.21
CA ILE A 1 16.89 9.06 4.89
C ILE A 1 17.88 7.94 5.12
N ASN A 2 17.47 6.91 5.80
CA ASN A 2 18.18 5.65 5.89
C ASN A 2 17.44 4.59 5.06
N SER A 3 18.15 3.86 4.23
CA SER A 3 17.57 2.80 3.40
C SER A 3 18.40 1.53 3.57
N HIS A 4 17.71 0.40 3.71
CA HIS A 4 18.35 -0.90 3.78
C HIS A 4 17.51 -1.97 3.12
N GLY A 5 18.16 -3.04 2.67
CA GLY A 5 17.46 -4.11 1.98
C GLY A 5 18.33 -5.34 1.84
N VAL A 6 17.72 -6.38 1.31
CA VAL A 6 18.37 -7.66 0.99
C VAL A 6 17.87 -8.12 -0.36
N ASP A 7 18.82 -8.49 -1.23
CA ASP A 7 18.55 -9.11 -2.53
C ASP A 7 19.13 -10.52 -2.52
N LEU A 8 18.29 -11.48 -2.87
CA LEU A 8 18.66 -12.88 -2.99
C LEU A 8 18.36 -13.36 -4.41
N SER A 9 19.30 -14.11 -4.97
CA SER A 9 19.07 -14.82 -6.23
C SER A 9 19.68 -16.19 -6.18
N ALA A 10 18.97 -17.18 -6.71
CA ALA A 10 19.46 -18.54 -6.85
C ALA A 10 19.07 -19.07 -8.21
N MET A 11 19.96 -19.80 -8.84
CA MET A 11 19.74 -20.43 -10.13
C MET A 11 20.32 -21.84 -10.12
N TRP A 12 19.53 -22.78 -10.62
CA TRP A 12 19.95 -24.15 -10.79
C TRP A 12 19.61 -24.64 -12.19
N ASN A 13 20.60 -25.28 -12.83
CA ASN A 13 20.45 -25.87 -14.16
C ASN A 13 20.93 -27.31 -14.11
N SER A 14 20.27 -28.20 -14.81
CA SER A 14 20.69 -29.60 -14.95
C SER A 14 20.31 -30.14 -16.32
N ASN A 15 21.15 -31.04 -16.83
CA ASN A 15 20.88 -31.78 -18.04
C ASN A 15 20.99 -33.27 -17.73
N ILE A 16 19.96 -34.05 -18.06
CA ILE A 16 19.89 -35.47 -17.85
C ILE A 16 19.42 -36.12 -19.17
N ALA A 17 20.33 -36.80 -19.86
CA ALA A 17 20.09 -37.35 -21.21
C ALA A 17 19.57 -36.23 -22.16
N ASP A 18 18.38 -36.44 -22.74
CA ASP A 18 17.75 -35.49 -23.67
C ASP A 18 16.96 -34.36 -22.96
N TRP A 19 16.95 -34.36 -21.62
CA TRP A 19 16.22 -33.35 -20.81
C TRP A 19 17.13 -32.27 -20.29
N SER A 20 16.69 -31.05 -20.37
CA SER A 20 17.28 -29.91 -19.72
C SER A 20 16.29 -29.30 -18.73
N TYR A 21 16.76 -28.90 -17.56
CA TYR A 21 15.97 -28.31 -16.51
C TYR A 21 16.63 -27.02 -16.05
N PHE A 22 15.80 -26.03 -15.78
CA PHE A 22 16.21 -24.75 -15.26
C PHE A 22 15.22 -24.30 -14.20
N ILE A 23 15.71 -23.89 -13.05
CA ILE A 23 14.95 -23.22 -12.01
C ILE A 23 15.74 -22.02 -11.49
N GLY A 24 15.13 -20.85 -11.46
CA GLY A 24 15.71 -19.64 -10.93
C GLY A 24 14.72 -18.96 -10.00
N GLY A 25 15.23 -18.38 -8.91
CA GLY A 25 14.46 -17.59 -7.97
C GLY A 25 15.14 -16.27 -7.66
N THR A 26 14.36 -15.22 -7.54
CA THR A 26 14.81 -13.90 -7.08
C THR A 26 13.90 -13.43 -5.97
N PHE A 27 14.46 -12.79 -4.96
CA PHE A 27 13.74 -12.14 -3.88
C PHE A 27 14.45 -10.86 -3.50
N SER A 28 13.71 -9.76 -3.44
CA SER A 28 14.20 -8.46 -3.03
C SER A 28 13.31 -7.92 -1.92
N TYR A 29 13.92 -7.46 -0.85
CA TYR A 29 13.27 -6.70 0.20
C TYR A 29 14.01 -5.39 0.40
N SER A 30 13.29 -4.28 0.34
CA SER A 30 13.86 -2.96 0.64
C SER A 30 12.90 -2.13 1.49
N THR A 31 13.46 -1.35 2.38
CA THR A 31 12.73 -0.37 3.18
C THR A 31 13.57 0.88 3.38
N ASN A 32 12.89 1.98 3.64
CA ASN A 32 13.52 3.25 3.97
C ASN A 32 12.83 3.89 5.17
N GLU A 33 13.54 4.78 5.82
CA GLU A 33 13.07 5.55 6.96
C GLU A 33 13.58 6.98 6.88
N LEU A 34 12.70 7.93 7.13
CA LEU A 34 13.01 9.34 7.18
C LEU A 34 13.54 9.72 8.57
N ILE A 35 14.87 9.88 8.71
CA ILE A 35 15.51 10.17 10.00
C ILE A 35 15.28 11.62 10.43
N ALA A 36 15.44 12.57 9.50
CA ALA A 36 15.25 13.99 9.75
C ALA A 36 14.91 14.71 8.45
N ASN A 37 13.96 15.63 8.50
CA ASN A 37 13.50 16.42 7.36
C ASN A 37 13.29 17.90 7.70
N GLY A 38 13.58 18.33 8.95
CA GLY A 38 13.34 19.70 9.38
C GLY A 38 11.85 20.07 9.43
N GLU A 39 10.95 19.10 9.57
CA GLU A 39 9.51 19.41 9.70
C GLU A 39 9.23 20.14 11.01
N VAL A 40 8.20 20.97 10.96
CA VAL A 40 7.64 21.63 12.16
C VAL A 40 7.06 20.56 13.07
N ASP A 41 7.19 20.75 14.38
CA ASP A 41 6.66 19.82 15.37
C ASP A 41 5.15 19.63 15.18
N GLN A 42 4.74 18.37 15.00
CA GLN A 42 3.36 18.01 14.75
C GLN A 42 2.61 17.77 16.06
N PRO A 43 1.34 18.17 16.16
CA PRO A 43 0.56 18.01 17.39
C PRO A 43 0.35 16.54 17.78
N TYR A 44 0.37 15.63 16.81
CA TYR A 44 0.12 14.20 17.03
C TYR A 44 1.21 13.35 16.41
N GLU A 45 1.57 12.24 17.07
CA GLU A 45 2.61 11.31 16.65
C GLU A 45 2.33 10.69 15.27
N TRP A 46 1.07 10.42 14.94
CA TRP A 46 0.69 9.84 13.65
C TRP A 46 0.83 10.82 12.48
N LEU A 47 0.90 12.12 12.73
CA LEU A 47 1.13 13.14 11.69
C LEU A 47 2.62 13.31 11.36
N LYS A 48 3.53 12.88 12.22
CA LYS A 48 4.97 12.98 11.98
C LYS A 48 5.41 12.12 10.80
N ASN A 49 6.29 12.66 9.96
CA ASN A 49 6.95 11.93 8.89
C ASN A 49 8.26 11.31 9.35
N GLN A 50 8.90 11.90 10.37
CA GLN A 50 10.12 11.37 10.95
C GLN A 50 9.88 9.99 11.57
N GLY A 51 10.81 9.04 11.34
CA GLY A 51 10.68 7.66 11.78
C GLY A 51 9.80 6.79 10.87
N ARG A 52 9.30 7.35 9.76
CA ARG A 52 8.40 6.66 8.83
C ARG A 52 9.01 6.47 7.45
N PRO A 53 8.50 5.53 6.68
CA PRO A 53 8.90 5.37 5.28
C PRO A 53 8.50 6.58 4.44
N LEU A 54 9.39 6.93 3.51
CA LEU A 54 9.08 7.96 2.52
C LEU A 54 7.98 7.47 1.56
N GLY A 55 7.01 8.35 1.29
CA GLY A 55 5.89 8.03 0.38
C GLY A 55 4.84 7.13 1.00
N GLU A 56 4.73 7.06 2.33
CA GLU A 56 3.64 6.39 3.01
C GLU A 56 2.31 7.09 2.72
N ASN A 57 1.29 6.33 2.29
CA ASN A 57 -0.02 6.88 2.03
C ASN A 57 -0.74 7.21 3.34
N ARG A 58 -1.42 8.36 3.37
CA ARG A 58 -2.22 8.82 4.51
C ARG A 58 -3.66 9.03 4.09
N GLY A 59 -4.56 8.81 5.01
CA GLY A 59 -5.99 9.00 4.78
C GLY A 59 -6.80 8.81 6.05
N TYR A 60 -8.10 8.90 5.90
CA TYR A 60 -9.06 8.71 6.99
C TYR A 60 -9.46 7.24 7.11
N ILE A 61 -9.72 6.77 8.33
CA ILE A 61 -10.22 5.42 8.58
C ILE A 61 -11.75 5.42 8.42
N ALA A 62 -12.25 4.68 7.42
CA ALA A 62 -13.68 4.50 7.21
C ALA A 62 -14.27 3.54 8.24
N LYS A 63 -15.37 3.95 8.90
CA LYS A 63 -16.15 3.16 9.87
C LYS A 63 -17.42 2.56 9.27
N GLY A 64 -17.73 2.86 8.03
CA GLY A 64 -18.95 2.45 7.34
C GLY A 64 -19.65 3.62 6.67
N PHE A 65 -20.95 3.52 6.50
CA PHE A 65 -21.77 4.55 5.88
C PHE A 65 -22.78 5.12 6.89
N PHE A 66 -23.15 6.39 6.69
CA PHE A 66 -24.26 6.97 7.44
C PHE A 66 -25.59 6.40 6.95
N ASN A 67 -26.44 5.94 7.87
CA ASN A 67 -27.74 5.36 7.52
C ASN A 67 -28.89 6.36 7.65
N SER A 68 -28.72 7.41 8.45
CA SER A 68 -29.78 8.40 8.69
C SER A 68 -29.22 9.77 9.10
N TRP A 69 -30.08 10.79 9.05
CA TRP A 69 -29.74 12.13 9.51
C TRP A 69 -29.51 12.22 11.02
N GLU A 70 -30.17 11.36 11.79
CA GLU A 70 -29.97 11.27 13.26
C GLU A 70 -28.56 10.73 13.57
N GLU A 71 -28.08 9.77 12.79
CA GLU A 71 -26.72 9.25 12.95
C GLU A 71 -25.67 10.31 12.59
N ILE A 72 -25.90 11.10 11.55
CA ILE A 72 -25.02 12.22 11.17
C ILE A 72 -24.96 13.26 12.30
N ALA A 73 -26.13 13.65 12.84
CA ALA A 73 -26.21 14.64 13.91
C ALA A 73 -25.54 14.16 15.23
N ALA A 74 -25.44 12.86 15.45
CA ALA A 74 -24.80 12.26 16.62
C ALA A 74 -23.31 11.93 16.41
N SER A 75 -22.78 12.10 15.21
CA SER A 75 -21.40 11.76 14.85
C SER A 75 -20.51 13.01 14.82
N PRO A 76 -19.17 12.85 14.90
CA PRO A 76 -18.22 13.93 14.66
C PRO A 76 -18.45 14.62 13.32
N VAL A 77 -18.27 15.95 13.29
CA VAL A 77 -18.51 16.76 12.09
C VAL A 77 -17.38 16.55 11.08
N GLN A 78 -17.71 16.13 9.85
CA GLN A 78 -16.73 16.07 8.75
C GLN A 78 -16.55 17.46 8.14
N THR A 79 -15.37 18.07 8.36
CA THR A 79 -15.14 19.49 8.03
C THR A 79 -14.87 19.75 6.56
N PHE A 80 -14.57 18.70 5.77
CA PHE A 80 -14.17 18.79 4.36
C PHE A 80 -15.32 18.59 3.37
N SER A 81 -16.50 18.14 3.82
CA SER A 81 -17.67 17.96 2.96
C SER A 81 -18.98 18.03 3.76
N ASP A 82 -20.04 18.47 3.11
CA ASP A 82 -21.40 18.27 3.62
C ASP A 82 -21.76 16.78 3.46
N VAL A 83 -22.26 16.17 4.53
CA VAL A 83 -22.58 14.74 4.55
C VAL A 83 -24.08 14.48 4.50
N GLN A 84 -24.46 13.37 3.85
CA GLN A 84 -25.82 12.87 3.74
C GLN A 84 -25.87 11.36 4.00
N PRO A 85 -27.06 10.81 4.30
CA PRO A 85 -27.20 9.35 4.42
C PRO A 85 -26.72 8.64 3.14
N GLY A 86 -25.86 7.63 3.31
CA GLY A 86 -25.16 6.93 2.25
C GLY A 86 -23.69 7.31 2.10
N ASP A 87 -23.25 8.44 2.66
CA ASP A 87 -21.85 8.86 2.64
C ASP A 87 -21.00 8.08 3.64
N VAL A 88 -19.68 8.07 3.40
CA VAL A 88 -18.73 7.39 4.26
C VAL A 88 -18.57 8.13 5.59
N ARG A 89 -18.71 7.40 6.67
CA ARG A 89 -18.41 7.86 8.03
C ARG A 89 -16.97 7.54 8.37
N TYR A 90 -16.21 8.54 8.79
CA TYR A 90 -14.82 8.41 9.20
C TYR A 90 -14.65 8.39 10.72
N GLU A 91 -13.50 7.89 11.15
CA GLU A 91 -13.13 7.82 12.56
C GLU A 91 -12.46 9.11 13.01
N ASP A 92 -12.93 9.67 14.12
CA ASP A 92 -12.29 10.76 14.87
C ASP A 92 -11.18 10.14 15.74
N ILE A 93 -9.93 10.30 15.28
CA ILE A 93 -8.75 9.67 15.90
C ILE A 93 -8.32 10.43 17.15
N ASN A 94 -8.32 11.77 17.08
CA ASN A 94 -7.92 12.62 18.17
C ASN A 94 -9.03 12.89 19.21
N LYS A 95 -10.29 12.51 18.88
CA LYS A 95 -11.50 12.63 19.69
C LYS A 95 -11.87 14.07 20.07
N ASP A 96 -11.69 14.98 19.14
CA ASP A 96 -12.05 16.39 19.31
C ASP A 96 -13.48 16.72 18.84
N GLY A 97 -14.19 15.74 18.25
CA GLY A 97 -15.55 15.88 17.74
C GLY A 97 -15.62 16.40 16.30
N GLN A 98 -14.49 16.50 15.62
CA GLN A 98 -14.40 16.90 14.23
C GLN A 98 -13.54 15.90 13.46
N ILE A 99 -13.83 15.72 12.18
CA ILE A 99 -12.98 14.97 11.26
C ILE A 99 -12.27 15.97 10.38
N ASP A 100 -10.95 16.11 10.57
CA ASP A 100 -10.13 17.07 9.85
C ASP A 100 -8.75 16.48 9.51
N VAL A 101 -7.81 17.31 9.05
CA VAL A 101 -6.46 16.89 8.70
C VAL A 101 -5.70 16.21 9.85
N ASN A 102 -6.10 16.45 11.10
CA ASN A 102 -5.49 15.87 12.28
C ASN A 102 -5.86 14.39 12.47
N ASP A 103 -6.93 13.92 11.80
CA ASP A 103 -7.36 12.50 11.81
C ASP A 103 -6.76 11.66 10.69
N MET A 104 -5.95 12.28 9.83
CA MET A 104 -5.26 11.53 8.78
C MET A 104 -4.15 10.68 9.37
N VAL A 105 -4.30 9.38 9.25
CA VAL A 105 -3.33 8.38 9.71
C VAL A 105 -2.66 7.67 8.53
N PRO A 106 -1.51 7.04 8.73
CA PRO A 106 -0.94 6.17 7.72
C PRO A 106 -1.87 5.02 7.36
N ILE A 107 -2.17 4.87 6.07
CA ILE A 107 -3.01 3.80 5.53
C ILE A 107 -2.23 3.00 4.49
N GLY A 108 -2.05 1.70 4.73
CA GLY A 108 -1.35 0.81 3.80
C GLY A 108 0.15 1.12 3.66
N TYR A 109 0.63 1.00 2.44
CA TYR A 109 2.03 1.18 2.06
C TYR A 109 2.14 2.27 1.00
N GLY A 110 3.36 2.71 0.68
CA GLY A 110 3.61 3.59 -0.47
C GLY A 110 3.47 2.85 -1.82
N ASP A 111 3.61 3.60 -2.90
CA ASP A 111 3.48 3.08 -4.27
C ASP A 111 4.66 2.21 -4.72
N ILE A 112 5.75 2.21 -3.96
CA ILE A 112 6.95 1.41 -4.25
C ILE A 112 6.87 0.11 -3.44
N PRO A 113 6.85 -1.07 -4.11
CA PRO A 113 6.85 -2.35 -3.42
C PRO A 113 8.08 -2.52 -2.53
N ARG A 114 7.86 -2.96 -1.29
CA ARG A 114 8.97 -3.33 -0.39
C ARG A 114 9.45 -4.76 -0.59
N ILE A 115 8.60 -5.61 -1.16
CA ILE A 115 8.93 -7.00 -1.46
C ILE A 115 8.67 -7.22 -2.94
N MET A 116 9.66 -7.76 -3.64
CA MET A 116 9.53 -8.26 -5.01
C MET A 116 10.11 -9.68 -5.06
N TYR A 117 9.46 -10.54 -5.82
CA TYR A 117 9.93 -11.90 -6.01
C TYR A 117 9.64 -12.39 -7.42
N GLY A 118 10.48 -13.31 -7.88
CA GLY A 118 10.32 -13.94 -9.18
C GLY A 118 10.77 -15.40 -9.14
N ILE A 119 10.07 -16.26 -9.86
CA ILE A 119 10.43 -17.66 -10.06
C ILE A 119 10.41 -17.95 -11.55
N ASN A 120 11.55 -18.39 -12.08
CA ASN A 120 11.70 -18.83 -13.46
C ASN A 120 11.84 -20.36 -13.48
N LEU A 121 11.03 -21.01 -14.28
CA LEU A 121 11.07 -22.44 -14.48
C LEU A 121 11.23 -22.73 -15.97
N GLY A 122 12.06 -23.70 -16.30
CA GLY A 122 12.20 -24.14 -17.67
C GLY A 122 12.48 -25.65 -17.77
N VAL A 123 11.90 -26.27 -18.77
CA VAL A 123 12.17 -27.64 -19.15
C VAL A 123 12.30 -27.75 -20.66
N GLY A 124 13.30 -28.50 -21.12
CA GLY A 124 13.52 -28.77 -22.51
C GLY A 124 13.66 -30.28 -22.75
N TYR A 125 13.16 -30.74 -23.89
CA TYR A 125 13.27 -32.14 -24.34
C TYR A 125 13.35 -32.19 -25.86
N LYS A 126 14.42 -32.79 -26.39
CA LYS A 126 14.62 -33.05 -27.83
C LYS A 126 14.30 -31.88 -28.76
N GLY A 127 14.74 -30.66 -28.40
CA GLY A 127 14.54 -29.48 -29.21
C GLY A 127 13.26 -28.69 -28.90
N PHE A 128 12.37 -29.23 -28.08
CA PHE A 128 11.23 -28.48 -27.52
C PHE A 128 11.60 -27.91 -26.15
N SER A 129 11.16 -26.68 -25.86
CA SER A 129 11.34 -26.08 -24.55
C SER A 129 10.09 -25.32 -24.11
N ILE A 130 9.81 -25.37 -22.80
CA ILE A 130 8.76 -24.64 -22.17
C ILE A 130 9.40 -23.86 -21.01
N THR A 131 9.09 -22.56 -20.90
CA THR A 131 9.52 -21.72 -19.80
C THR A 131 8.33 -21.02 -19.19
N ALA A 132 8.36 -20.86 -17.88
CA ALA A 132 7.34 -20.12 -17.14
C ALA A 132 8.02 -19.13 -16.19
N LEU A 133 7.53 -17.88 -16.18
CA LEU A 133 7.94 -16.83 -15.26
C LEU A 133 6.77 -16.47 -14.36
N PHE A 134 6.96 -16.57 -13.06
CA PHE A 134 6.05 -16.06 -12.04
C PHE A 134 6.75 -14.92 -11.32
N GLN A 135 6.08 -13.79 -11.20
CA GLN A 135 6.60 -12.66 -10.46
C GLN A 135 5.49 -11.99 -9.65
N GLY A 136 5.87 -11.38 -8.55
CA GLY A 136 4.94 -10.69 -7.70
C GLY A 136 5.59 -9.60 -6.87
N ALA A 137 4.75 -8.72 -6.36
CA ALA A 137 5.10 -7.65 -5.45
C ALA A 137 4.18 -7.68 -4.23
N ALA A 138 4.72 -7.27 -3.09
CA ALA A 138 3.94 -7.17 -1.85
C ALA A 138 4.40 -5.97 -1.01
N LYS A 139 3.60 -5.61 -0.02
CA LYS A 139 3.79 -4.39 0.77
C LYS A 139 3.86 -3.15 -0.11
N VAL A 140 2.88 -3.03 -0.99
CA VAL A 140 2.65 -1.89 -1.87
C VAL A 140 1.15 -1.57 -1.83
N SER A 141 0.82 -0.29 -1.85
CA SER A 141 -0.55 0.20 -2.02
C SER A 141 -0.60 1.05 -3.27
N HIS A 142 -1.68 0.95 -4.01
CA HIS A 142 -1.90 1.78 -5.18
C HIS A 142 -3.18 2.58 -4.99
N GLN A 143 -3.10 3.90 -5.19
CA GLN A 143 -4.28 4.75 -5.17
C GLN A 143 -4.97 4.66 -6.53
N ILE A 144 -6.25 4.33 -6.50
CA ILE A 144 -7.07 4.29 -7.71
C ILE A 144 -7.71 5.68 -7.85
N PHE A 145 -7.16 6.49 -8.75
CA PHE A 145 -7.78 7.73 -9.17
C PHE A 145 -8.71 7.40 -10.34
N GLY A 146 -10.01 7.38 -10.10
CA GLY A 146 -10.99 7.09 -11.14
C GLY A 146 -12.16 8.04 -11.07
N HIS A 147 -12.86 8.22 -12.21
CA HIS A 147 -14.10 8.99 -12.35
C HIS A 147 -15.30 8.44 -11.54
N CYS A 148 -15.07 7.64 -10.54
CA CYS A 148 -16.12 7.16 -9.63
C CYS A 148 -16.73 8.29 -8.80
N ASP A 149 -16.08 9.44 -8.75
CA ASP A 149 -16.51 10.59 -7.94
C ASP A 149 -17.56 11.48 -8.64
N GLU A 150 -17.70 11.37 -9.96
CA GLU A 150 -18.67 12.19 -10.72
C GLU A 150 -20.05 11.56 -10.90
N SER A 151 -20.26 10.31 -10.44
CA SER A 151 -21.50 9.58 -10.73
C SER A 151 -22.63 9.81 -9.71
N PHE A 152 -22.41 10.57 -8.65
CA PHE A 152 -23.40 10.78 -7.59
C PHE A 152 -23.89 12.23 -7.43
N HIS A 153 -23.58 13.12 -8.35
CA HIS A 153 -24.20 14.44 -8.42
C HIS A 153 -25.34 14.44 -9.46
N ARG A 154 -26.51 13.94 -9.04
CA ARG A 154 -27.81 14.27 -9.62
C ARG A 154 -28.86 14.41 -8.55
#